data_b2d2c35435853ed93ec53e4ad9a282d1
#
_entry.id   b2d2c35435853ed93ec53e4ad9a282d1
#
_cell.length_a   1.000
_cell.length_b   1.000
_cell.length_c   1.000
_cell.angle_alpha   90.00
_cell.angle_beta   90.00
_cell.angle_gamma   90.00
#
_symmetry.space_group_name_H-M   'P 1'
#
loop_
_entity.id
_entity.type
_entity.pdbx_description
1 polymer ?
#
loop_
_entity_poly.entity_id
_entity_poly.type
_entity_poly.pdbx_seq_one_letter_code
_entity_poly.pdbx_strand_id
1 'polypeptide(L)'
;AMAAIEKICPEAKHLLLVPDNNTDPFYLDNLAQLQRIFFQAGLNVRLGSLSHEIKSPREFDLPGGGTITLEPLVRSKRRLGLKHFDPCTIVLNTDLSAGVPGILEDLHEQYLLPPLHAGWGTRRKSHHFKVYEEVAKRFGKLLGMDHWLINPMFAQCGQVGFNEAQGLECLRSQADALLGKIRRKYKEYGINEKPFVVVKADNGTGGLGVLTVRDAKDIDAMSPAVRQRMS
;
A
#
# COMPACT_ATOMS: atom_id res chain seq x y z
N ALA A 1 9.24 -9.37 8.61
CA ALA A 1 10.36 -8.45 8.28
C ALA A 1 11.66 -8.92 8.94
N MET A 2 11.71 -9.14 10.28
CA MET A 2 12.94 -9.53 10.99
C MET A 2 13.59 -10.78 10.42
N ALA A 3 12.86 -11.89 10.29
CA ALA A 3 13.39 -13.13 9.72
C ALA A 3 13.94 -12.98 8.28
N ALA A 4 13.43 -12.00 7.51
CA ALA A 4 13.96 -11.67 6.20
C ALA A 4 15.29 -10.91 6.30
N ILE A 5 15.39 -9.95 7.22
CA ILE A 5 16.60 -9.15 7.47
C ILE A 5 17.74 -10.06 7.96
N GLU A 6 17.47 -10.95 8.90
CA GLU A 6 18.44 -11.93 9.43
C GLU A 6 18.96 -12.89 8.36
N LYS A 7 18.11 -13.32 7.42
CA LYS A 7 18.52 -14.16 6.29
C LYS A 7 19.41 -13.43 5.29
N ILE A 8 19.17 -12.13 5.10
CA ILE A 8 19.86 -11.32 4.09
C ILE A 8 21.21 -10.87 4.61
N CYS A 9 21.27 -10.45 5.87
CA CYS A 9 22.43 -9.85 6.46
C CYS A 9 22.51 -10.18 7.98
N PRO A 10 22.91 -11.42 8.33
CA PRO A 10 22.88 -11.90 9.72
C PRO A 10 23.67 -11.03 10.72
N GLU A 11 24.72 -10.37 10.23
CA GLU A 11 25.60 -9.53 11.05
C GLU A 11 25.22 -8.04 11.02
N ALA A 12 24.31 -7.65 10.17
CA ALA A 12 23.90 -6.25 10.02
C ALA A 12 22.93 -5.85 11.12
N LYS A 13 23.42 -4.97 11.99
CA LYS A 13 22.59 -4.35 13.05
C LYS A 13 22.05 -2.97 12.67
N HIS A 14 22.50 -2.38 11.58
CA HIS A 14 22.09 -1.04 11.14
C HIS A 14 20.97 -1.11 10.11
N LEU A 15 19.83 -0.50 10.45
CA LEU A 15 18.66 -0.40 9.61
C LEU A 15 18.29 1.08 9.41
N LEU A 16 18.15 1.48 8.16
CA LEU A 16 17.61 2.79 7.81
C LEU A 16 16.11 2.65 7.53
N LEU A 17 15.30 3.37 8.28
CA LEU A 17 13.86 3.50 8.00
C LEU A 17 13.64 4.80 7.23
N VAL A 18 13.02 4.70 6.05
CA VAL A 18 12.70 5.85 5.19
C VAL A 18 11.18 6.02 5.14
N PRO A 19 10.63 6.98 5.90
CA PRO A 19 9.20 7.27 5.93
C PRO A 19 8.75 8.17 4.77
N ASP A 20 7.43 8.31 4.62
CA ASP A 20 6.83 9.36 3.82
C ASP A 20 7.17 10.76 4.35
N ASN A 21 7.04 11.75 3.48
CA ASN A 21 7.17 13.16 3.83
C ASN A 21 5.92 13.67 4.58
N ASN A 22 5.52 12.95 5.61
CA ASN A 22 4.37 13.24 6.43
C ASN A 22 4.81 13.54 7.87
N THR A 23 4.48 14.72 8.37
CA THR A 23 4.79 15.17 9.73
C THR A 23 3.55 15.20 10.63
N ASP A 24 2.46 14.53 10.21
CA ASP A 24 1.29 14.34 11.07
C ASP A 24 1.70 13.63 12.37
N PRO A 25 1.28 14.14 13.55
CA PRO A 25 1.70 13.59 14.83
C PRO A 25 1.38 12.12 15.03
N PHE A 26 0.23 11.64 14.54
CA PHE A 26 -0.15 10.21 14.63
C PHE A 26 0.70 9.34 13.71
N TYR A 27 1.07 9.86 12.54
CA TYR A 27 1.99 9.16 11.66
C TYR A 27 3.37 9.03 12.28
N LEU A 28 3.89 10.10 12.89
CA LEU A 28 5.18 10.09 13.58
C LEU A 28 5.17 9.15 14.80
N ASP A 29 4.07 9.07 15.53
CA ASP A 29 3.93 8.11 16.64
C ASP A 29 4.00 6.66 16.15
N ASN A 30 3.34 6.34 15.04
CA ASN A 30 3.43 5.04 14.40
C ASN A 30 4.87 4.71 13.96
N LEU A 31 5.62 5.68 13.43
CA LEU A 31 7.03 5.51 13.07
C LEU A 31 7.89 5.25 14.31
N ALA A 32 7.64 5.96 15.41
CA ALA A 32 8.35 5.75 16.66
C ALA A 32 8.10 4.35 17.22
N GLN A 33 6.87 3.86 17.14
CA GLN A 33 6.53 2.50 17.51
C GLN A 33 7.26 1.47 16.63
N LEU A 34 7.29 1.68 15.32
CA LEU A 34 8.00 0.82 14.39
C LEU A 34 9.51 0.81 14.67
N GLN A 35 10.11 1.97 14.92
CA GLN A 35 11.50 2.10 15.33
C GLN A 35 11.78 1.31 16.63
N ARG A 36 10.89 1.43 17.62
CA ARG A 36 10.99 0.70 18.90
C ARG A 36 10.93 -0.82 18.71
N ILE A 37 10.03 -1.31 17.85
CA ILE A 37 9.91 -2.74 17.53
C ILE A 37 11.23 -3.27 16.93
N PHE A 38 11.80 -2.57 15.99
CA PHE A 38 13.08 -2.96 15.40
C PHE A 38 14.24 -2.87 16.41
N PHE A 39 14.23 -1.86 17.27
CA PHE A 39 15.24 -1.71 18.33
C PHE A 39 15.17 -2.86 19.35
N GLN A 40 13.96 -3.24 19.78
CA GLN A 40 13.74 -4.39 20.68
C GLN A 40 14.18 -5.71 20.05
N ALA A 41 14.17 -5.79 18.73
CA ALA A 41 14.70 -6.93 17.99
C ALA A 41 16.24 -6.89 17.80
N GLY A 42 16.94 -5.97 18.45
CA GLY A 42 18.41 -5.88 18.44
C GLY A 42 18.99 -5.08 17.27
N LEU A 43 18.16 -4.32 16.53
CA LEU A 43 18.63 -3.49 15.44
C LEU A 43 18.88 -2.04 15.90
N ASN A 44 19.94 -1.43 15.37
CA ASN A 44 20.16 0.01 15.46
C ASN A 44 19.43 0.70 14.32
N VAL A 45 18.34 1.40 14.62
CA VAL A 45 17.43 1.98 13.65
C VAL A 45 17.50 3.49 13.68
N ARG A 46 17.82 4.10 12.53
CA ARG A 46 17.72 5.55 12.34
C ARG A 46 16.76 5.86 11.20
N LEU A 47 16.17 7.07 11.23
CA LEU A 47 15.17 7.49 10.24
C LEU A 47 15.75 8.54 9.30
N GLY A 48 15.65 8.27 8.00
CA GLY A 48 16.11 9.17 6.96
C GLY A 48 14.95 9.76 6.17
N SER A 49 14.94 11.08 5.98
CA SER A 49 13.87 11.78 5.27
C SER A 49 14.21 12.00 3.81
N LEU A 50 13.23 11.77 2.92
CA LEU A 50 13.25 12.15 1.51
C LEU A 50 12.94 13.65 1.30
N SER A 51 12.51 14.37 2.35
CA SER A 51 12.19 15.79 2.24
C SER A 51 13.45 16.63 2.11
N HIS A 52 13.48 17.49 1.10
CA HIS A 52 14.54 18.49 0.91
C HIS A 52 14.57 19.58 1.98
N GLU A 53 13.51 19.68 2.80
CA GLU A 53 13.44 20.65 3.91
C GLU A 53 14.27 20.22 5.12
N ILE A 54 14.55 18.91 5.25
CA ILE A 54 15.37 18.38 6.34
C ILE A 54 16.82 18.36 5.92
N LYS A 55 17.55 19.44 6.25
CA LYS A 55 18.97 19.63 5.93
C LYS A 55 19.91 19.26 7.08
N SER A 56 19.39 19.09 8.28
CA SER A 56 20.08 18.65 9.49
C SER A 56 19.13 17.77 10.31
N PRO A 57 19.62 16.96 11.26
CA PRO A 57 18.76 16.20 12.14
C PRO A 57 17.70 17.11 12.78
N ARG A 58 16.44 16.72 12.69
CA ARG A 58 15.31 17.48 13.23
C ARG A 58 14.46 16.57 14.11
N GLU A 59 14.22 17.04 15.32
CA GLU A 59 13.34 16.37 16.28
C GLU A 59 11.90 16.85 16.13
N PHE A 60 10.98 15.90 16.33
CA PHE A 60 9.54 16.13 16.33
C PHE A 60 8.96 15.53 17.60
N ASP A 61 8.10 16.31 18.27
CA ASP A 61 7.39 15.87 19.46
C ASP A 61 6.32 14.82 19.11
N LEU A 62 6.15 13.84 19.97
CA LEU A 62 5.15 12.78 19.81
C LEU A 62 3.95 13.06 20.73
N PRO A 63 2.71 12.73 20.29
CA PRO A 63 1.50 12.92 21.10
C PRO A 63 1.53 12.19 22.44
N GLY A 64 2.17 11.03 22.49
CA GLY A 64 2.35 10.21 23.70
C GLY A 64 3.53 10.61 24.59
N GLY A 65 4.23 11.68 24.26
CA GLY A 65 5.47 12.12 24.92
C GLY A 65 6.73 11.51 24.29
N GLY A 66 7.85 12.22 24.45
CA GLY A 66 9.12 11.90 23.78
C GLY A 66 9.23 12.49 22.38
N THR A 67 10.33 12.18 21.70
CA THR A 67 10.64 12.73 20.37
C THR A 67 11.03 11.65 19.39
N ILE A 68 10.92 11.95 18.09
CA ILE A 68 11.47 11.18 16.99
C ILE A 68 12.35 12.09 16.13
N THR A 69 13.50 11.58 15.70
CA THR A 69 14.45 12.35 14.90
C THR A 69 14.43 11.88 13.45
N LEU A 70 14.19 12.80 12.53
CA LEU A 70 14.37 12.59 11.09
C LEU A 70 15.68 13.25 10.64
N GLU A 71 16.46 12.54 9.84
CA GLU A 71 17.78 12.99 9.38
C GLU A 71 17.85 13.09 7.87
N PRO A 72 18.66 13.98 7.31
CA PRO A 72 18.85 14.07 5.87
C PRO A 72 19.54 12.80 5.35
N LEU A 73 19.02 12.27 4.24
CA LEU A 73 19.65 11.17 3.53
C LEU A 73 20.96 11.62 2.87
N VAL A 74 21.98 10.76 2.95
CA VAL A 74 23.28 10.98 2.32
C VAL A 74 23.52 9.86 1.31
N ARG A 75 23.67 10.24 0.05
CA ARG A 75 24.01 9.31 -1.04
C ARG A 75 25.52 9.25 -1.23
N SER A 76 26.06 8.05 -1.25
CA SER A 76 27.47 7.78 -1.58
C SER A 76 27.54 6.73 -2.69
N LYS A 77 27.75 7.15 -3.93
CA LYS A 77 27.78 6.26 -5.11
C LYS A 77 26.55 5.33 -5.17
N ARG A 78 26.73 4.06 -4.80
CA ARG A 78 25.72 3.01 -4.85
C ARG A 78 25.08 2.70 -3.49
N ARG A 79 25.37 3.52 -2.47
CA ARG A 79 24.87 3.32 -1.10
C ARG A 79 24.12 4.57 -0.62
N LEU A 80 23.14 4.34 0.23
CA LEU A 80 22.33 5.36 0.88
C LEU A 80 22.43 5.18 2.39
N GLY A 81 22.62 6.26 3.12
CA GLY A 81 22.71 6.24 4.57
C GLY A 81 22.42 7.60 5.17
N LEU A 82 22.94 7.83 6.36
CA LEU A 82 22.93 9.12 7.05
C LEU A 82 24.38 9.50 7.39
N LYS A 83 24.58 10.71 7.87
CA LYS A 83 25.90 11.12 8.35
C LYS A 83 26.40 10.16 9.43
N HIS A 84 27.54 9.50 9.19
CA HIS A 84 28.12 8.48 10.09
C HIS A 84 27.23 7.27 10.37
N PHE A 85 26.35 6.93 9.42
CA PHE A 85 25.50 5.75 9.53
C PHE A 85 25.32 5.10 8.15
N ASP A 86 25.92 3.93 7.99
CA ASP A 86 25.86 3.13 6.76
C ASP A 86 25.06 1.84 7.03
N PRO A 87 23.81 1.77 6.58
CA PRO A 87 22.95 0.62 6.81
C PRO A 87 23.18 -0.46 5.75
N CYS A 88 23.03 -1.71 6.13
CA CYS A 88 22.95 -2.83 5.20
C CYS A 88 21.51 -2.95 4.61
N THR A 89 20.53 -2.60 5.40
CA THR A 89 19.12 -2.73 5.03
C THR A 89 18.41 -1.39 5.15
N ILE A 90 17.61 -1.08 4.14
CA ILE A 90 16.75 0.11 4.06
C ILE A 90 15.31 -0.36 4.01
N VAL A 91 14.51 0.03 4.99
CA VAL A 91 13.07 -0.20 5.00
C VAL A 91 12.36 1.04 4.48
N LEU A 92 11.67 0.87 3.37
CA LEU A 92 10.86 1.92 2.76
C LEU A 92 9.45 1.88 3.36
N ASN A 93 9.14 2.82 4.22
CA ASN A 93 7.80 3.07 4.75
C ASN A 93 7.19 4.30 4.06
N THR A 94 7.35 4.34 2.75
CA THR A 94 6.92 5.46 1.90
C THR A 94 6.10 4.96 0.72
N ASP A 95 5.12 5.75 0.33
CA ASP A 95 4.33 5.51 -0.87
C ASP A 95 5.07 6.08 -2.09
N LEU A 96 5.51 5.20 -2.96
CA LEU A 96 6.21 5.56 -4.21
C LEU A 96 5.26 5.55 -5.42
N SER A 97 3.95 5.67 -5.24
CA SER A 97 2.97 5.67 -6.34
C SER A 97 3.11 6.88 -7.28
N ALA A 98 3.63 7.99 -6.77
CA ALA A 98 3.96 9.18 -7.57
C ALA A 98 5.29 9.09 -8.34
N GLY A 99 6.04 8.00 -8.16
CA GLY A 99 7.33 7.76 -8.78
C GLY A 99 8.42 7.45 -7.76
N VAL A 100 9.51 6.88 -8.23
CA VAL A 100 10.69 6.58 -7.40
C VAL A 100 11.61 7.79 -7.39
N PRO A 101 11.94 8.35 -6.21
CA PRO A 101 12.96 9.40 -6.13
C PRO A 101 14.34 8.88 -6.60
N GLY A 102 15.06 9.66 -7.42
CA GLY A 102 16.35 9.25 -7.97
C GLY A 102 17.40 8.88 -6.92
N ILE A 103 17.25 9.40 -5.68
CA ILE A 103 18.14 9.04 -4.56
C ILE A 103 18.01 7.56 -4.16
N LEU A 104 16.91 6.88 -4.49
CA LEU A 104 16.67 5.48 -4.21
C LEU A 104 17.06 4.54 -5.36
N GLU A 105 17.33 5.09 -6.55
CA GLU A 105 17.70 4.29 -7.72
C GLU A 105 19.13 3.77 -7.62
N ASP A 106 19.43 2.67 -8.31
CA ASP A 106 20.76 2.07 -8.42
C ASP A 106 21.47 1.76 -7.08
N LEU A 107 20.71 1.40 -6.05
CA LEU A 107 21.23 0.92 -4.76
C LEU A 107 21.50 -0.59 -4.82
N HIS A 108 22.61 -1.01 -5.42
CA HIS A 108 22.92 -2.42 -5.65
C HIS A 108 23.67 -3.09 -4.49
N GLU A 109 24.16 -2.32 -3.54
CA GLU A 109 24.98 -2.81 -2.41
C GLU A 109 24.22 -2.84 -1.09
N GLN A 110 22.92 -2.59 -1.14
CA GLN A 110 22.03 -2.56 0.03
C GLN A 110 20.70 -3.21 -0.29
N TYR A 111 20.05 -3.77 0.73
CA TYR A 111 18.74 -4.37 0.59
C TYR A 111 17.63 -3.35 0.85
N LEU A 112 16.78 -3.14 -0.14
CA LEU A 112 15.57 -2.34 -0.01
C LEU A 112 14.39 -3.24 0.29
N LEU A 113 13.61 -2.90 1.32
CA LEU A 113 12.44 -3.62 1.75
C LEU A 113 11.22 -2.68 1.85
N PRO A 114 10.21 -2.86 0.98
CA PRO A 114 10.18 -3.76 -0.16
C PRO A 114 11.14 -3.30 -1.26
N PRO A 115 11.60 -4.20 -2.15
CA PRO A 115 12.39 -3.79 -3.30
C PRO A 115 11.56 -2.89 -4.22
N LEU A 116 12.18 -1.93 -4.91
CA LEU A 116 11.49 -0.92 -5.71
C LEU A 116 10.51 -1.52 -6.74
N HIS A 117 10.87 -2.65 -7.36
CA HIS A 117 10.02 -3.33 -8.35
C HIS A 117 8.81 -4.05 -7.74
N ALA A 118 8.75 -4.22 -6.43
CA ALA A 118 7.66 -4.87 -5.70
C ALA A 118 6.99 -3.96 -4.66
N GLY A 119 7.34 -2.69 -4.63
CA GLY A 119 6.78 -1.68 -3.74
C GLY A 119 5.37 -1.22 -4.15
N TRP A 120 4.79 -0.34 -3.36
CA TRP A 120 3.45 0.20 -3.58
C TRP A 120 3.30 0.90 -4.93
N GLY A 121 4.33 1.59 -5.40
CA GLY A 121 4.33 2.33 -6.67
C GLY A 121 4.09 1.46 -7.90
N THR A 122 4.46 0.18 -7.87
CA THR A 122 4.29 -0.75 -8.98
C THR A 122 3.06 -1.64 -8.84
N ARG A 123 2.40 -1.62 -7.68
CA ARG A 123 1.28 -2.49 -7.36
C ARG A 123 0.04 -2.10 -8.16
N ARG A 124 -0.57 -3.11 -8.81
CA ARG A 124 -1.90 -3.03 -9.43
C ARG A 124 -2.85 -3.97 -8.70
N LYS A 125 -4.01 -3.43 -8.27
CA LYS A 125 -5.03 -4.22 -7.57
C LYS A 125 -5.60 -5.32 -8.47
N SER A 126 -5.80 -5.02 -9.75
CA SER A 126 -6.26 -5.98 -10.75
C SER A 126 -5.32 -7.17 -10.88
N HIS A 127 -4.00 -6.94 -10.91
CA HIS A 127 -3.02 -8.02 -10.97
C HIS A 127 -3.04 -8.84 -9.67
N HIS A 128 -3.10 -8.18 -8.53
CA HIS A 128 -3.21 -8.86 -7.24
C HIS A 128 -4.44 -9.77 -7.18
N PHE A 129 -5.62 -9.29 -7.55
CA PHE A 129 -6.84 -10.07 -7.48
C PHE A 129 -6.86 -11.25 -8.47
N LYS A 130 -6.27 -11.10 -9.66
CA LYS A 130 -6.10 -12.23 -10.60
C LYS A 130 -5.26 -13.35 -10.00
N VAL A 131 -4.10 -13.02 -9.46
CA VAL A 131 -3.21 -14.01 -8.84
C VAL A 131 -3.85 -14.62 -7.59
N TYR A 132 -4.50 -13.78 -6.77
CA TYR A 132 -5.19 -14.24 -5.57
C TYR A 132 -6.33 -15.21 -5.90
N GLU A 133 -7.12 -14.95 -6.94
CA GLU A 133 -8.19 -15.83 -7.37
C GLU A 133 -7.67 -17.23 -7.72
N GLU A 134 -6.56 -17.32 -8.44
CA GLU A 134 -5.95 -18.62 -8.78
C GLU A 134 -5.46 -19.37 -7.55
N VAL A 135 -4.84 -18.67 -6.61
CA VAL A 135 -4.39 -19.28 -5.33
C VAL A 135 -5.60 -19.73 -4.52
N ALA A 136 -6.64 -18.89 -4.39
CA ALA A 136 -7.85 -19.20 -3.64
C ALA A 136 -8.60 -20.42 -4.20
N LYS A 137 -8.70 -20.54 -5.53
CA LYS A 137 -9.28 -21.71 -6.19
C LYS A 137 -8.54 -23.00 -5.86
N ARG A 138 -7.19 -22.98 -5.95
CA ARG A 138 -6.35 -24.15 -5.63
C ARG A 138 -6.46 -24.51 -4.15
N PHE A 139 -6.41 -23.53 -3.28
CA PHE A 139 -6.52 -23.71 -1.83
C PHE A 139 -7.91 -24.25 -1.43
N GLY A 140 -8.99 -23.67 -1.97
CA GLY A 140 -10.35 -24.16 -1.73
C GLY A 140 -10.52 -25.60 -2.17
N LYS A 141 -9.98 -25.97 -3.36
CA LYS A 141 -9.99 -27.37 -3.83
C LYS A 141 -9.25 -28.31 -2.89
N LEU A 142 -8.09 -27.89 -2.37
CA LEU A 142 -7.28 -28.68 -1.43
C LEU A 142 -8.03 -28.97 -0.13
N LEU A 143 -8.79 -27.98 0.37
CA LEU A 143 -9.53 -28.07 1.63
C LEU A 143 -10.97 -28.60 1.46
N GLY A 144 -11.43 -28.84 0.24
CA GLY A 144 -12.82 -29.24 -0.03
C GLY A 144 -13.85 -28.16 0.28
N MET A 145 -13.43 -26.87 0.21
CA MET A 145 -14.31 -25.72 0.51
C MET A 145 -14.55 -24.85 -0.71
N ASP A 146 -15.68 -24.14 -0.73
CA ASP A 146 -15.93 -23.15 -1.78
C ASP A 146 -14.94 -21.98 -1.64
N HIS A 147 -14.15 -21.76 -2.67
CA HIS A 147 -13.16 -20.70 -2.71
C HIS A 147 -13.78 -19.28 -2.63
N TRP A 148 -15.09 -19.15 -2.90
CA TRP A 148 -15.80 -17.89 -2.72
C TRP A 148 -15.74 -17.37 -1.29
N LEU A 149 -15.66 -18.23 -0.30
CA LEU A 149 -15.55 -17.84 1.13
C LEU A 149 -14.27 -17.07 1.46
N ILE A 150 -13.25 -17.21 0.64
CA ILE A 150 -11.92 -16.59 0.84
C ILE A 150 -11.51 -15.67 -0.32
N ASN A 151 -12.27 -15.64 -1.41
CA ASN A 151 -11.93 -14.88 -2.61
C ASN A 151 -12.97 -13.80 -2.90
N PRO A 152 -12.64 -12.50 -2.77
CA PRO A 152 -13.53 -11.44 -3.22
C PRO A 152 -13.66 -11.51 -4.75
N MET A 153 -14.89 -11.57 -5.24
CA MET A 153 -15.15 -11.43 -6.68
C MET A 153 -14.68 -10.06 -7.16
N PHE A 154 -14.01 -10.02 -8.30
CA PHE A 154 -13.60 -8.76 -8.89
C PHE A 154 -13.88 -8.71 -10.39
N ALA A 155 -13.96 -7.50 -10.92
CA ALA A 155 -13.97 -7.20 -12.34
C ALA A 155 -13.07 -5.99 -12.60
N GLN A 156 -12.65 -5.83 -13.84
CA GLN A 156 -11.78 -4.74 -14.26
C GLN A 156 -12.39 -4.06 -15.47
N CYS A 157 -12.47 -2.74 -15.42
CA CYS A 157 -12.69 -1.90 -16.59
C CYS A 157 -11.35 -1.34 -17.07
N GLY A 158 -11.30 -0.87 -18.31
CA GLY A 158 -10.20 -0.05 -18.82
C GLY A 158 -10.18 1.33 -18.15
N GLN A 159 -9.72 2.32 -18.87
CA GLN A 159 -9.73 3.69 -18.39
C GLN A 159 -11.17 4.19 -18.21
N VAL A 160 -11.45 4.75 -17.03
CA VAL A 160 -12.75 5.34 -16.68
C VAL A 160 -12.56 6.80 -16.33
N GLY A 161 -13.16 7.69 -17.10
CA GLY A 161 -13.20 9.14 -16.84
C GLY A 161 -14.53 9.52 -16.20
N PHE A 162 -14.53 9.76 -14.90
CA PHE A 162 -15.77 10.05 -14.17
C PHE A 162 -16.38 11.40 -14.51
N ASN A 163 -15.56 12.39 -14.90
CA ASN A 163 -16.01 13.72 -15.29
C ASN A 163 -16.55 13.74 -16.74
N GLU A 164 -15.90 12.98 -17.62
CA GLU A 164 -16.22 12.92 -19.05
C GLU A 164 -17.22 11.81 -19.39
N ALA A 165 -17.71 11.09 -18.39
CA ALA A 165 -18.58 9.92 -18.52
C ALA A 165 -17.99 8.76 -19.38
N GLN A 166 -16.69 8.80 -19.67
CA GLN A 166 -16.02 7.76 -20.45
C GLN A 166 -15.90 6.47 -19.63
N GLY A 167 -16.27 5.34 -20.22
CA GLY A 167 -16.14 4.02 -19.58
C GLY A 167 -17.16 3.73 -18.46
N LEU A 168 -18.07 4.65 -18.14
CA LEU A 168 -19.09 4.43 -17.11
C LEU A 168 -20.06 3.30 -17.46
N GLU A 169 -20.33 3.08 -18.74
CA GLU A 169 -21.17 1.96 -19.18
C GLU A 169 -20.52 0.61 -18.86
N CYS A 170 -19.22 0.45 -19.12
CA CYS A 170 -18.45 -0.72 -18.71
C CYS A 170 -18.53 -0.91 -17.19
N LEU A 171 -18.32 0.16 -16.43
CA LEU A 171 -18.36 0.12 -14.97
C LEU A 171 -19.72 -0.34 -14.44
N ARG A 172 -20.83 0.18 -15.01
CA ARG A 172 -22.21 -0.24 -14.68
C ARG A 172 -22.43 -1.72 -14.96
N SER A 173 -22.06 -2.15 -16.17
CA SER A 173 -22.23 -3.54 -16.62
C SER A 173 -21.45 -4.50 -15.71
N GLN A 174 -20.20 -4.18 -15.35
CA GLN A 174 -19.39 -5.00 -14.47
C GLN A 174 -19.92 -5.01 -13.03
N ALA A 175 -20.38 -3.85 -12.53
CA ALA A 175 -20.97 -3.77 -11.20
C ALA A 175 -22.26 -4.61 -11.09
N ASP A 176 -23.14 -4.53 -12.09
CA ASP A 176 -24.38 -5.33 -12.11
C ASP A 176 -24.09 -6.82 -12.22
N ALA A 177 -23.16 -7.22 -13.08
CA ALA A 177 -22.73 -8.61 -13.23
C ALA A 177 -22.15 -9.18 -11.93
N LEU A 178 -21.32 -8.40 -11.21
CA LEU A 178 -20.78 -8.80 -9.91
C LEU A 178 -21.86 -8.90 -8.84
N LEU A 179 -22.73 -7.89 -8.73
CA LEU A 179 -23.87 -7.90 -7.81
C LEU A 179 -24.77 -9.11 -8.06
N GLY A 180 -25.03 -9.46 -9.32
CA GLY A 180 -25.78 -10.64 -9.69
C GLY A 180 -25.11 -11.95 -9.24
N LYS A 181 -23.78 -12.05 -9.35
CA LYS A 181 -23.01 -13.21 -8.86
C LYS A 181 -23.07 -13.28 -7.31
N ILE A 182 -22.90 -12.16 -6.63
CA ILE A 182 -22.93 -12.09 -5.16
C ILE A 182 -24.32 -12.46 -4.64
N ARG A 183 -25.41 -11.95 -5.24
CA ARG A 183 -26.80 -12.31 -4.87
C ARG A 183 -27.03 -13.82 -4.95
N ARG A 184 -26.50 -14.50 -5.98
CA ARG A 184 -26.61 -15.97 -6.09
C ARG A 184 -25.88 -16.66 -4.95
N LYS A 185 -24.67 -16.22 -4.61
CA LYS A 185 -23.88 -16.76 -3.48
C LYS A 185 -24.56 -16.48 -2.14
N TYR A 186 -25.09 -15.29 -1.94
CA TYR A 186 -25.85 -14.97 -0.72
C TYR A 186 -27.05 -15.88 -0.53
N LYS A 187 -27.80 -16.15 -1.63
CA LYS A 187 -28.91 -17.11 -1.60
C LYS A 187 -28.44 -18.54 -1.28
N GLU A 188 -27.32 -18.96 -1.89
CA GLU A 188 -26.72 -20.28 -1.65
C GLU A 188 -26.34 -20.49 -0.17
N TYR A 189 -25.79 -19.44 0.45
CA TYR A 189 -25.32 -19.48 1.84
C TYR A 189 -26.34 -18.96 2.87
N GLY A 190 -27.57 -18.66 2.48
CA GLY A 190 -28.61 -18.17 3.38
C GLY A 190 -28.32 -16.79 3.96
N ILE A 191 -27.53 -15.95 3.27
CA ILE A 191 -27.18 -14.60 3.71
C ILE A 191 -28.31 -13.63 3.32
N ASN A 192 -28.94 -13.00 4.30
CA ASN A 192 -30.08 -12.10 4.09
C ASN A 192 -29.69 -10.62 3.94
N GLU A 193 -28.39 -10.34 3.78
CA GLU A 193 -27.91 -8.98 3.63
C GLU A 193 -27.96 -8.48 2.18
N LYS A 194 -27.97 -7.16 2.01
CA LYS A 194 -27.87 -6.55 0.68
C LYS A 194 -26.41 -6.56 0.20
N PRO A 195 -26.11 -7.17 -0.95
CA PRO A 195 -24.78 -7.17 -1.49
C PRO A 195 -24.34 -5.77 -1.93
N PHE A 196 -23.04 -5.56 -1.95
CA PHE A 196 -22.43 -4.36 -2.51
C PHE A 196 -21.13 -4.71 -3.20
N VAL A 197 -20.69 -3.84 -4.09
CA VAL A 197 -19.36 -3.87 -4.69
C VAL A 197 -18.63 -2.57 -4.38
N VAL A 198 -17.31 -2.62 -4.36
CA VAL A 198 -16.47 -1.45 -4.12
C VAL A 198 -15.66 -1.16 -5.36
N VAL A 199 -15.88 0.02 -5.94
CA VAL A 199 -15.08 0.54 -7.06
C VAL A 199 -13.86 1.24 -6.50
N LYS A 200 -12.69 0.93 -7.04
CA LYS A 200 -11.40 1.51 -6.62
C LYS A 200 -10.51 1.77 -7.83
N ALA A 201 -9.71 2.82 -7.78
CA ALA A 201 -8.63 3.00 -8.73
C ALA A 201 -7.63 1.83 -8.64
N ASP A 202 -7.14 1.36 -9.78
CA ASP A 202 -6.25 0.18 -9.86
C ASP A 202 -4.91 0.42 -9.15
N ASN A 203 -4.39 1.64 -9.25
CA ASN A 203 -3.13 2.10 -8.65
C ASN A 203 -3.30 3.09 -7.49
N GLY A 204 -4.52 3.39 -7.06
CA GLY A 204 -4.77 4.36 -5.99
C GLY A 204 -4.35 3.87 -4.61
N THR A 205 -3.93 4.80 -3.76
CA THR A 205 -3.51 4.61 -2.38
C THR A 205 -4.33 5.51 -1.44
N GLY A 206 -4.17 5.36 -0.13
CA GLY A 206 -4.74 6.25 0.87
C GLY A 206 -6.28 6.30 0.94
N GLY A 207 -6.99 5.36 0.31
CA GLY A 207 -8.46 5.35 0.30
C GLY A 207 -9.11 6.39 -0.63
N LEU A 208 -8.33 7.12 -1.41
CA LEU A 208 -8.84 8.01 -2.44
C LEU A 208 -9.46 7.21 -3.59
N GLY A 209 -10.47 7.77 -4.23
CA GLY A 209 -11.14 7.12 -5.36
C GLY A 209 -11.83 5.80 -4.97
N VAL A 210 -12.58 5.78 -3.87
CA VAL A 210 -13.36 4.62 -3.41
C VAL A 210 -14.85 4.96 -3.44
N LEU A 211 -15.63 4.12 -4.14
CA LEU A 211 -17.08 4.23 -4.24
C LEU A 211 -17.72 2.88 -3.89
N THR A 212 -18.69 2.88 -2.98
CA THR A 212 -19.53 1.71 -2.71
C THR A 212 -20.79 1.76 -3.57
N VAL A 213 -21.07 0.67 -4.28
CA VAL A 213 -22.19 0.52 -5.23
C VAL A 213 -23.07 -0.65 -4.76
N ARG A 214 -24.35 -0.39 -4.52
CA ARG A 214 -25.37 -1.38 -4.17
C ARG A 214 -26.32 -1.69 -5.32
N ASP A 215 -26.45 -0.72 -6.23
CA ASP A 215 -27.19 -0.84 -7.48
C ASP A 215 -26.36 -0.15 -8.57
N ALA A 216 -26.40 -0.67 -9.80
CA ALA A 216 -25.68 -0.07 -10.93
C ALA A 216 -26.08 1.41 -11.18
N LYS A 217 -27.29 1.80 -10.79
CA LYS A 217 -27.80 3.18 -10.84
C LYS A 217 -27.03 4.13 -9.91
N ASP A 218 -26.40 3.63 -8.85
CA ASP A 218 -25.59 4.44 -7.93
C ASP A 218 -24.44 5.12 -8.67
N ILE A 219 -23.95 4.51 -9.75
CA ILE A 219 -22.89 5.06 -10.61
C ILE A 219 -23.39 6.30 -11.37
N ASP A 220 -24.64 6.30 -11.81
CA ASP A 220 -25.23 7.45 -12.49
C ASP A 220 -25.59 8.58 -11.50
N ALA A 221 -25.98 8.20 -10.31
CA ALA A 221 -26.39 9.11 -9.24
C ALA A 221 -25.23 9.79 -8.50
N MET A 222 -23.97 9.56 -8.90
CA MET A 222 -22.81 10.20 -8.28
C MET A 222 -22.89 11.73 -8.35
N SER A 223 -22.73 12.38 -7.19
CA SER A 223 -22.61 13.84 -7.12
C SER A 223 -21.29 14.33 -7.77
N PRO A 224 -21.23 15.60 -8.20
CA PRO A 224 -19.98 16.18 -8.74
C PRO A 224 -18.77 16.01 -7.81
N ALA A 225 -18.97 16.16 -6.50
CA ALA A 225 -17.91 15.99 -5.52
C ALA A 225 -17.41 14.54 -5.43
N VAL A 226 -18.30 13.55 -5.62
CA VAL A 226 -17.90 12.15 -5.69
C VAL A 226 -17.14 11.87 -6.99
N ARG A 227 -17.60 12.36 -8.11
CA ARG A 227 -16.92 12.23 -9.42
C ARG A 227 -15.50 12.79 -9.38
N GLN A 228 -15.34 13.98 -8.78
CA GLN A 228 -14.02 14.60 -8.63
C GLN A 228 -13.08 13.76 -7.76
N ARG A 229 -13.58 13.09 -6.70
CA ARG A 229 -12.74 12.21 -5.85
C ARG A 229 -12.38 10.90 -6.54
N MET A 230 -13.16 10.47 -7.53
CA MET A 230 -12.92 9.25 -8.29
C MET A 230 -11.99 9.47 -9.50
N SER A 231 -11.84 10.72 -9.97
CA SER A 231 -10.95 11.15 -11.04
C SER A 231 -9.55 11.42 -10.52
#